data_412e7f1701953226f1f1f22c8e4d6f95
#
_entry.id   412e7f1701953226f1f1f22c8e4d6f95
#
_cell.length_a   1.000
_cell.length_b   1.000
_cell.length_c   1.000
_cell.angle_alpha   90.00
_cell.angle_beta   90.00
_cell.angle_gamma   90.00
#
_symmetry.space_group_name_H-M   'P 1'
#
loop_
_entity.id
_entity.type
_entity.pdbx_description
1 polymer ?
#
loop_
_entity_poly.entity_id
_entity_poly.type
_entity_poly.pdbx_seq_one_letter_code
_entity_poly.pdbx_strand_id
1 'polypeptide(L)'
;FFHGFWRCKARGFSFHKLGLHLHAVRCPEFLWELVAGAETSVQKAYTLGFFTHYALDQILHPYIYDQCRKGQNFGYTGGHGVLEQAIDATLYLKDTGARWGMEPPMKDFGVFLIDKQEEKEIDELLCGAVYRAYAPLRVARGQFREAFRHLRLGKRFISHPTSFKRKLWRGLEKTLHMKNLLTSRCAPTVLPTCD
;
A
#
# COMPACT_ATOMS: atom_id res chain seq x y z
N PHE A 1 -1.39 -0.27 -2.59
CA PHE A 1 -0.37 -1.34 -2.54
C PHE A 1 0.43 -1.49 -3.84
N PHE A 2 -0.14 -1.16 -4.98
CA PHE A 2 0.50 -1.30 -6.29
C PHE A 2 1.00 0.02 -6.87
N HIS A 3 1.30 0.99 -6.06
CA HIS A 3 1.95 2.23 -6.47
C HIS A 3 3.45 1.99 -6.70
N GLY A 4 3.76 1.03 -7.58
CA GLY A 4 5.13 0.80 -7.99
C GLY A 4 5.61 1.95 -8.86
N PHE A 5 6.79 2.47 -8.58
CA PHE A 5 7.52 3.49 -9.35
C PHE A 5 7.84 3.05 -10.79
N TRP A 6 7.57 1.80 -11.16
CA TRP A 6 7.98 1.18 -12.40
C TRP A 6 6.80 0.74 -13.24
N ARG A 7 6.88 1.02 -14.53
CA ARG A 7 5.87 0.66 -15.53
C ARG A 7 5.93 -0.83 -15.83
N CYS A 8 5.28 -1.68 -15.05
CA CYS A 8 4.95 -3.01 -15.52
C CYS A 8 3.76 -2.93 -16.48
N LYS A 9 3.94 -3.34 -17.71
CA LYS A 9 2.88 -3.34 -18.71
C LYS A 9 2.19 -4.72 -18.73
N ALA A 10 1.03 -4.84 -18.14
CA ALA A 10 0.05 -5.77 -18.69
C ALA A 10 -0.36 -5.24 -20.08
N ARG A 11 -0.57 -6.08 -21.08
CA ARG A 11 -0.89 -5.63 -22.45
C ARG A 11 -2.00 -4.56 -22.42
N GLY A 12 -1.64 -3.31 -22.71
CA GLY A 12 -2.56 -2.17 -22.77
C GLY A 12 -3.00 -1.54 -21.45
N PHE A 13 -2.56 -2.06 -20.27
CA PHE A 13 -2.95 -1.56 -18.96
C PHE A 13 -1.71 -1.42 -18.08
N SER A 14 -1.50 -0.24 -17.47
CA SER A 14 -0.37 -0.09 -16.54
C SER A 14 -0.69 -0.75 -15.21
N PHE A 15 0.31 -1.32 -14.53
CA PHE A 15 0.15 -1.98 -13.23
C PHE A 15 -0.36 -1.01 -12.15
N HIS A 16 -0.01 0.28 -12.26
CA HIS A 16 -0.57 1.33 -11.43
C HIS A 16 -2.09 1.48 -11.61
N LYS A 17 -2.56 1.48 -12.87
CA LYS A 17 -4.01 1.52 -13.17
C LYS A 17 -4.72 0.26 -12.69
N LEU A 18 -4.05 -0.89 -12.72
CA LEU A 18 -4.61 -2.12 -12.15
C LEU A 18 -4.88 -1.97 -10.66
N GLY A 19 -3.92 -1.44 -9.88
CA GLY A 19 -4.12 -1.20 -8.46
C GLY A 19 -5.33 -0.31 -8.17
N LEU A 20 -5.45 0.82 -8.88
CA LEU A 20 -6.62 1.70 -8.77
C LEU A 20 -7.92 0.99 -9.18
N HIS A 21 -7.86 0.16 -10.21
CA HIS A 21 -9.02 -0.59 -10.71
C HIS A 21 -9.52 -1.60 -9.71
N LEU A 22 -8.60 -2.32 -9.04
CA LEU A 22 -8.93 -3.29 -7.98
C LEU A 22 -9.59 -2.66 -6.75
N HIS A 23 -9.39 -1.36 -6.52
CA HIS A 23 -10.02 -0.63 -5.40
C HIS A 23 -11.33 0.06 -5.78
N ALA A 24 -11.58 0.31 -7.06
CA ALA A 24 -12.68 1.16 -7.49
C ALA A 24 -13.74 0.43 -8.33
N VAL A 25 -13.39 -0.66 -8.98
CA VAL A 25 -14.26 -1.29 -9.98
C VAL A 25 -14.41 -2.77 -9.69
N ARG A 26 -15.66 -3.23 -9.55
CA ARG A 26 -16.00 -4.64 -9.33
C ARG A 26 -15.22 -5.31 -8.19
N CYS A 27 -15.01 -4.58 -7.11
CA CYS A 27 -14.27 -5.08 -5.94
C CYS A 27 -14.92 -6.33 -5.31
N PRO A 28 -16.26 -6.40 -5.16
CA PRO A 28 -16.91 -7.60 -4.62
C PRO A 28 -16.64 -8.84 -5.47
N GLU A 29 -16.69 -8.73 -6.79
CA GLU A 29 -16.40 -9.83 -7.70
C GLU A 29 -14.95 -10.27 -7.60
N PHE A 30 -14.02 -9.33 -7.51
CA PHE A 30 -12.62 -9.65 -7.32
C PHE A 30 -12.36 -10.35 -5.98
N LEU A 31 -12.98 -9.88 -4.90
CA LEU A 31 -12.89 -10.52 -3.59
C LEU A 31 -13.45 -11.95 -3.63
N TRP A 32 -14.57 -12.14 -4.33
CA TRP A 32 -15.16 -13.47 -4.53
C TRP A 32 -14.21 -14.40 -5.27
N GLU A 33 -13.57 -13.91 -6.32
CA GLU A 33 -12.61 -14.69 -7.10
C GLU A 33 -11.33 -15.01 -6.31
N LEU A 34 -10.92 -14.16 -5.37
CA LEU A 34 -9.84 -14.48 -4.43
C LEU A 34 -10.25 -15.62 -3.49
N VAL A 35 -11.45 -15.54 -2.93
CA VAL A 35 -11.97 -16.60 -2.03
C VAL A 35 -12.12 -17.92 -2.77
N ALA A 36 -12.76 -17.90 -3.94
CA ALA A 36 -13.00 -19.08 -4.74
C ALA A 36 -11.72 -19.74 -5.29
N GLY A 37 -10.68 -18.95 -5.52
CA GLY A 37 -9.41 -19.43 -6.06
C GLY A 37 -8.35 -19.77 -5.01
N ALA A 38 -8.60 -19.52 -3.72
CA ALA A 38 -7.61 -19.75 -2.66
C ALA A 38 -7.61 -21.23 -2.23
N GLU A 39 -6.61 -21.98 -2.66
CA GLU A 39 -6.45 -23.40 -2.38
C GLU A 39 -5.52 -23.65 -1.19
N THR A 40 -4.34 -23.03 -1.19
CA THR A 40 -3.32 -23.22 -0.15
C THR A 40 -3.57 -22.36 1.08
N SER A 41 -2.94 -22.72 2.21
CA SER A 41 -2.99 -21.93 3.45
C SER A 41 -2.45 -20.50 3.24
N VAL A 42 -1.40 -20.36 2.44
CA VAL A 42 -0.80 -19.07 2.07
C VAL A 42 -1.78 -18.21 1.28
N GLN A 43 -2.44 -18.79 0.29
CA GLN A 43 -3.45 -18.10 -0.51
C GLN A 43 -4.67 -17.68 0.33
N LYS A 44 -5.11 -18.53 1.23
CA LYS A 44 -6.21 -18.23 2.17
C LYS A 44 -5.83 -17.10 3.13
N ALA A 45 -4.63 -17.14 3.70
CA ALA A 45 -4.12 -16.07 4.56
C ALA A 45 -4.01 -14.74 3.80
N TYR A 46 -3.48 -14.76 2.58
CA TYR A 46 -3.41 -13.57 1.73
C TYR A 46 -4.81 -13.01 1.42
N THR A 47 -5.74 -13.88 1.05
CA THR A 47 -7.14 -13.51 0.76
C THR A 47 -7.80 -12.85 1.98
N LEU A 48 -7.62 -13.42 3.17
CA LEU A 48 -8.14 -12.84 4.42
C LEU A 48 -7.53 -11.46 4.68
N GLY A 49 -6.20 -11.32 4.52
CA GLY A 49 -5.52 -10.04 4.67
C GLY A 49 -6.00 -8.98 3.67
N PHE A 50 -6.27 -9.40 2.43
CA PHE A 50 -6.84 -8.49 1.43
C PHE A 50 -8.27 -8.05 1.80
N PHE A 51 -9.06 -8.98 2.33
CA PHE A 51 -10.43 -8.71 2.78
C PHE A 51 -10.47 -7.73 3.94
N THR A 52 -9.60 -7.92 4.94
CA THR A 52 -9.49 -7.00 6.09
C THR A 52 -9.04 -5.60 5.66
N HIS A 53 -8.08 -5.51 4.74
CA HIS A 53 -7.67 -4.23 4.15
C HIS A 53 -8.82 -3.54 3.44
N TYR A 54 -9.56 -4.26 2.59
CA TYR A 54 -10.72 -3.71 1.89
C TYR A 54 -11.80 -3.22 2.85
N ALA A 55 -12.12 -4.00 3.88
CA ALA A 55 -13.10 -3.61 4.90
C ALA A 55 -12.67 -2.33 5.65
N LEU A 56 -11.39 -2.24 6.00
CA LEU A 56 -10.82 -1.06 6.64
C LEU A 56 -10.93 0.18 5.74
N ASP A 57 -10.59 0.04 4.46
CA ASP A 57 -10.69 1.12 3.47
C ASP A 57 -12.13 1.63 3.32
N GLN A 58 -13.11 0.73 3.30
CA GLN A 58 -14.53 1.11 3.22
C GLN A 58 -14.99 1.94 4.43
N ILE A 59 -14.43 1.69 5.60
CA ILE A 59 -14.79 2.40 6.84
C ILE A 59 -14.04 3.72 6.95
N LEU A 60 -12.74 3.74 6.65
CA LEU A 60 -11.87 4.91 6.90
C LEU A 60 -11.85 5.92 5.75
N HIS A 61 -11.95 5.49 4.50
CA HIS A 61 -11.81 6.39 3.36
C HIS A 61 -12.87 7.51 3.31
N PRO A 62 -14.14 7.33 3.70
CA PRO A 62 -15.07 8.45 3.78
C PRO A 62 -14.57 9.59 4.67
N TYR A 63 -14.01 9.27 5.83
CA TYR A 63 -13.39 10.26 6.73
C TYR A 63 -12.12 10.86 6.10
N ILE A 64 -11.22 10.01 5.58
CA ILE A 64 -9.96 10.46 4.98
C ILE A 64 -10.24 11.41 3.80
N TYR A 65 -11.17 11.06 2.91
CA TYR A 65 -11.55 11.91 1.78
C TYR A 65 -12.15 13.23 2.22
N ASP A 66 -12.97 13.23 3.28
CA ASP A 66 -13.52 14.46 3.84
C ASP A 66 -12.39 15.40 4.32
N GLN A 67 -11.47 14.89 5.11
CA GLN A 67 -10.32 15.64 5.61
C GLN A 67 -9.34 16.11 4.52
N CYS A 68 -9.33 15.44 3.37
CA CYS A 68 -8.49 15.76 2.22
C CYS A 68 -9.17 16.70 1.20
N ARG A 69 -10.38 17.15 1.44
CA ARG A 69 -11.04 18.15 0.58
C ARG A 69 -10.27 19.46 0.60
N LYS A 70 -10.34 20.19 -0.50
CA LYS A 70 -9.76 21.53 -0.61
C LYS A 70 -10.31 22.45 0.50
N GLY A 71 -9.40 23.05 1.26
CA GLY A 71 -9.76 23.90 2.40
C GLY A 71 -9.77 23.19 3.74
N GLN A 72 -9.65 21.88 3.79
CA GLN A 72 -9.45 21.12 5.02
C GLN A 72 -7.96 20.95 5.36
N ASN A 73 -7.67 20.48 6.59
CA ASN A 73 -6.32 20.37 7.13
C ASN A 73 -5.35 19.55 6.26
N PHE A 74 -5.85 18.54 5.55
CA PHE A 74 -5.07 17.67 4.67
C PHE A 74 -5.38 17.87 3.18
N GLY A 75 -6.05 18.97 2.83
CA GLY A 75 -6.47 19.30 1.45
C GLY A 75 -5.33 19.73 0.51
N TYR A 76 -4.14 19.16 0.66
CA TYR A 76 -2.96 19.41 -0.14
C TYR A 76 -2.42 18.13 -0.79
N THR A 77 -1.56 18.28 -1.79
CA THR A 77 -0.96 17.15 -2.49
C THR A 77 -0.18 16.25 -1.53
N GLY A 78 -0.58 14.98 -1.44
CA GLY A 78 0.01 14.01 -0.50
C GLY A 78 -0.65 14.00 0.88
N GLY A 79 -1.60 14.88 1.17
CA GLY A 79 -2.30 14.96 2.46
C GLY A 79 -2.98 13.65 2.84
N HIS A 80 -3.57 12.94 1.88
CA HIS A 80 -4.15 11.60 2.08
C HIS A 80 -3.15 10.64 2.74
N GLY A 81 -1.97 10.46 2.15
CA GLY A 81 -0.96 9.56 2.71
C GLY A 81 -0.37 10.05 4.04
N VAL A 82 -0.34 11.37 4.26
CA VAL A 82 0.09 11.94 5.56
C VAL A 82 -0.92 11.62 6.64
N LEU A 83 -2.22 11.75 6.36
CA LEU A 83 -3.28 11.43 7.31
C LEU A 83 -3.32 9.94 7.64
N GLU A 84 -3.22 9.05 6.64
CA GLU A 84 -3.12 7.60 6.89
C GLU A 84 -1.93 7.25 7.77
N GLN A 85 -0.75 7.80 7.47
CA GLN A 85 0.44 7.59 8.30
C GLN A 85 0.29 8.13 9.72
N ALA A 86 -0.45 9.22 9.90
CA ALA A 86 -0.71 9.79 11.22
C ALA A 86 -1.65 8.89 12.04
N ILE A 87 -2.70 8.35 11.41
CA ILE A 87 -3.61 7.38 12.03
C ILE A 87 -2.83 6.13 12.45
N ASP A 88 -2.06 5.53 11.53
CA ASP A 88 -1.24 4.35 11.79
C ASP A 88 -0.27 4.58 12.96
N ALA A 89 0.43 5.72 12.97
CA ALA A 89 1.37 6.07 14.02
C ALA A 89 0.69 6.23 15.39
N THR A 90 -0.51 6.81 15.40
CA THR A 90 -1.30 7.01 16.62
C THR A 90 -1.77 5.67 17.20
N LEU A 91 -2.31 4.81 16.35
CA LEU A 91 -2.75 3.47 16.74
C LEU A 91 -1.57 2.63 17.24
N TYR A 92 -0.46 2.64 16.52
CA TYR A 92 0.75 1.92 16.91
C TYR A 92 1.30 2.37 18.26
N LEU A 93 1.33 3.71 18.50
CA LEU A 93 1.72 4.24 19.80
C LEU A 93 0.78 3.81 20.92
N LYS A 94 -0.54 3.84 20.65
CA LYS A 94 -1.55 3.42 21.63
C LYS A 94 -1.41 1.94 22.01
N ASP A 95 -1.16 1.08 21.02
CA ASP A 95 -1.13 -0.37 21.22
C ASP A 95 0.20 -0.85 21.84
N THR A 96 1.31 -0.22 21.46
CA THR A 96 2.65 -0.70 21.84
C THR A 96 3.37 0.18 22.84
N GLY A 97 2.89 1.42 23.08
CA GLY A 97 3.61 2.43 23.83
C GLY A 97 4.87 2.95 23.15
N ALA A 98 5.23 2.40 21.99
CA ALA A 98 6.41 2.78 21.22
C ALA A 98 6.08 3.92 20.26
N ARG A 99 6.96 4.93 20.18
CA ARG A 99 6.82 5.97 19.14
C ARG A 99 7.08 5.36 17.77
N TRP A 100 6.29 5.76 16.78
CA TRP A 100 6.41 5.35 15.38
C TRP A 100 7.81 5.57 14.77
N GLY A 101 8.61 6.47 15.31
CA GLY A 101 10.01 6.63 14.91
C GLY A 101 10.92 5.46 15.32
N MET A 102 10.44 4.60 16.23
CA MET A 102 11.00 3.26 16.48
C MET A 102 10.12 2.27 15.75
N GLU A 103 10.20 2.28 14.43
CA GLU A 103 9.39 1.43 13.54
C GLU A 103 9.32 -0.01 14.04
N PRO A 104 8.16 -0.68 13.85
CA PRO A 104 8.16 -2.12 13.91
C PRO A 104 9.32 -2.60 13.01
N PRO A 105 10.15 -3.52 13.49
CA PRO A 105 11.26 -4.03 12.70
C PRO A 105 10.74 -4.39 11.31
N MET A 106 11.47 -4.07 10.25
CA MET A 106 11.03 -4.39 8.88
C MET A 106 10.58 -5.84 8.72
N LYS A 107 11.14 -6.73 9.56
CA LYS A 107 10.75 -8.14 9.66
C LYS A 107 9.28 -8.37 10.02
N ASP A 108 8.62 -7.40 10.66
CA ASP A 108 7.21 -7.53 11.08
C ASP A 108 6.22 -7.11 9.98
N PHE A 109 6.71 -6.53 8.87
CA PHE A 109 5.87 -6.29 7.71
C PHE A 109 5.72 -7.56 6.89
N GLY A 110 4.49 -8.00 6.65
CA GLY A 110 4.17 -9.25 5.94
C GLY A 110 4.93 -9.45 4.63
N VAL A 111 5.21 -8.38 3.89
CA VAL A 111 5.97 -8.47 2.63
C VAL A 111 7.42 -8.95 2.82
N PHE A 112 7.98 -8.90 4.03
CA PHE A 112 9.32 -9.42 4.37
C PHE A 112 9.27 -10.81 5.00
N LEU A 113 8.08 -11.28 5.37
CA LEU A 113 7.88 -12.60 6.00
C LEU A 113 7.66 -13.71 4.97
N ILE A 114 7.15 -13.36 3.78
CA ILE A 114 6.85 -14.35 2.74
C ILE A 114 8.11 -14.76 1.98
N ASP A 115 8.22 -16.06 1.73
CA ASP A 115 9.30 -16.64 0.93
C ASP A 115 8.99 -16.65 -0.58
N LYS A 116 9.92 -17.18 -1.39
CA LYS A 116 9.76 -17.21 -2.86
C LYS A 116 8.66 -18.14 -3.35
N GLN A 117 8.40 -19.22 -2.60
CA GLN A 117 7.34 -20.17 -2.94
C GLN A 117 5.97 -19.57 -2.62
N GLU A 118 5.86 -18.97 -1.46
CA GLU A 118 4.66 -18.24 -1.02
C GLU A 118 4.33 -17.08 -1.98
N GLU A 119 5.36 -16.32 -2.41
CA GLU A 119 5.19 -15.29 -3.44
C GLU A 119 4.63 -15.84 -4.75
N LYS A 120 5.07 -17.03 -5.14
CA LYS A 120 4.58 -17.70 -6.36
C LYS A 120 3.12 -18.11 -6.22
N GLU A 121 2.75 -18.68 -5.09
CA GLU A 121 1.37 -19.08 -4.80
C GLU A 121 0.41 -17.89 -4.81
N ILE A 122 0.83 -16.76 -4.19
CA ILE A 122 0.06 -15.52 -4.19
C ILE A 122 -0.03 -14.92 -5.61
N ASP A 123 1.06 -14.93 -6.38
CA ASP A 123 1.06 -14.46 -7.77
C ASP A 123 0.09 -15.25 -8.65
N GLU A 124 0.06 -16.58 -8.51
CA GLU A 124 -0.86 -17.46 -9.23
C GLU A 124 -2.32 -17.18 -8.88
N LEU A 125 -2.64 -17.04 -7.60
CA LEU A 125 -3.97 -16.65 -7.13
C LEU A 125 -4.41 -15.31 -7.72
N LEU A 126 -3.57 -14.28 -7.60
CA LEU A 126 -3.88 -12.93 -8.07
C LEU A 126 -4.05 -12.87 -9.59
N CYS A 127 -3.18 -13.54 -10.35
CA CYS A 127 -3.31 -13.61 -11.80
C CYS A 127 -4.63 -14.26 -12.22
N GLY A 128 -5.02 -15.34 -11.55
CA GLY A 128 -6.28 -16.04 -11.76
C GLY A 128 -7.49 -15.19 -11.43
N ALA A 129 -7.50 -14.57 -10.24
CA ALA A 129 -8.60 -13.73 -9.78
C ALA A 129 -8.80 -12.51 -10.68
N VAL A 130 -7.71 -11.82 -11.09
CA VAL A 130 -7.79 -10.69 -12.03
C VAL A 130 -8.37 -11.15 -13.37
N TYR A 131 -7.95 -12.26 -13.88
CA TYR A 131 -8.49 -12.75 -15.15
C TYR A 131 -9.98 -13.08 -15.07
N ARG A 132 -10.43 -13.72 -14.00
CA ARG A 132 -11.85 -14.09 -13.85
C ARG A 132 -12.73 -12.88 -13.55
N ALA A 133 -12.28 -11.96 -12.70
CA ALA A 133 -13.06 -10.78 -12.34
C ALA A 133 -13.11 -9.71 -13.46
N TYR A 134 -12.04 -9.58 -14.24
CA TYR A 134 -11.86 -8.46 -15.18
C TYR A 134 -11.55 -8.93 -16.63
N ALA A 135 -12.03 -10.08 -17.04
CA ALA A 135 -11.81 -10.54 -18.41
C ALA A 135 -12.20 -9.45 -19.45
N PRO A 136 -11.41 -9.24 -20.51
CA PRO A 136 -10.26 -10.03 -20.95
C PRO A 136 -8.90 -9.59 -20.41
N LEU A 137 -8.85 -8.82 -19.30
CA LEU A 137 -7.61 -8.35 -18.70
C LEU A 137 -6.75 -9.54 -18.22
N ARG A 138 -5.49 -9.57 -18.64
CA ARG A 138 -4.53 -10.59 -18.21
C ARG A 138 -3.30 -9.95 -17.63
N VAL A 139 -2.90 -10.42 -16.47
CA VAL A 139 -1.61 -10.10 -15.83
C VAL A 139 -0.66 -11.27 -16.10
N ALA A 140 0.55 -10.97 -16.56
CA ALA A 140 1.54 -12.00 -16.80
C ALA A 140 2.02 -12.59 -15.47
N ARG A 141 2.28 -13.90 -15.44
CA ARG A 141 2.86 -14.59 -14.28
C ARG A 141 4.16 -13.91 -13.85
N GLY A 142 4.36 -13.77 -12.56
CA GLY A 142 5.53 -13.10 -11.97
C GLY A 142 5.39 -11.59 -11.79
N GLN A 143 4.37 -10.96 -12.32
CA GLN A 143 4.17 -9.50 -12.21
C GLN A 143 3.85 -9.06 -10.77
N PHE A 144 3.05 -9.83 -10.03
CA PHE A 144 2.80 -9.53 -8.62
C PHE A 144 4.03 -9.82 -7.75
N ARG A 145 4.82 -10.85 -8.08
CA ARG A 145 6.11 -11.10 -7.43
C ARG A 145 7.07 -9.93 -7.63
N GLU A 146 7.10 -9.34 -8.81
CA GLU A 146 7.88 -8.14 -9.06
C GLU A 146 7.37 -6.95 -8.25
N ALA A 147 6.05 -6.80 -8.10
CA ALA A 147 5.45 -5.79 -7.24
C ALA A 147 5.86 -5.97 -5.76
N PHE A 148 5.90 -7.20 -5.24
CA PHE A 148 6.42 -7.47 -3.89
C PHE A 148 7.90 -7.07 -3.75
N ARG A 149 8.74 -7.38 -4.75
CA ARG A 149 10.14 -6.94 -4.77
C ARG A 149 10.26 -5.42 -4.71
N HIS A 150 9.46 -4.71 -5.52
CA HIS A 150 9.45 -3.25 -5.53
C HIS A 150 8.94 -2.67 -4.21
N LEU A 151 7.93 -3.28 -3.61
CA LEU A 151 7.43 -2.87 -2.30
C LEU A 151 8.50 -3.03 -1.22
N ARG A 152 9.22 -4.16 -1.18
CA ARG A 152 10.35 -4.36 -0.26
C ARG A 152 11.44 -3.31 -0.46
N LEU A 153 11.84 -3.06 -1.70
CA LEU A 153 12.83 -2.03 -2.01
C LEU A 153 12.34 -0.64 -1.57
N GLY A 154 11.10 -0.29 -1.90
CA GLY A 154 10.48 0.97 -1.49
C GLY A 154 10.43 1.13 0.03
N LYS A 155 9.98 0.09 0.74
CA LYS A 155 9.95 0.09 2.21
C LYS A 155 11.36 0.26 2.79
N ARG A 156 12.37 -0.48 2.33
CA ARG A 156 13.77 -0.30 2.78
C ARG A 156 14.30 1.12 2.54
N PHE A 157 13.85 1.74 1.45
CA PHE A 157 14.28 3.07 1.08
C PHE A 157 13.62 4.16 1.95
N ILE A 158 12.35 3.99 2.28
CA ILE A 158 11.54 4.95 3.04
C ILE A 158 11.64 4.70 4.54
N SER A 159 11.79 3.44 4.96
CA SER A 159 11.86 3.04 6.37
C SER A 159 13.09 3.61 7.09
N HIS A 160 12.97 3.78 8.40
CA HIS A 160 13.94 4.46 9.27
C HIS A 160 14.26 5.91 8.85
N PRO A 161 13.26 6.80 8.84
CA PRO A 161 13.53 8.20 8.55
C PRO A 161 14.25 8.83 9.74
N THR A 162 15.58 8.77 9.72
CA THR A 162 16.37 9.69 10.52
C THR A 162 16.03 11.13 10.08
N SER A 163 16.15 12.08 10.97
CA SER A 163 15.95 13.51 10.63
C SER A 163 16.75 13.93 9.40
N PHE A 164 17.94 13.34 9.22
CA PHE A 164 18.78 13.51 8.05
C PHE A 164 18.14 12.97 6.77
N LYS A 165 17.62 11.75 6.79
CA LYS A 165 16.98 11.10 5.64
C LYS A 165 15.74 11.90 5.17
N ARG A 166 14.95 12.39 6.12
CA ARG A 166 13.79 13.24 5.84
C ARG A 166 14.18 14.60 5.22
N LYS A 167 15.28 15.22 5.69
CA LYS A 167 15.81 16.44 5.08
C LYS A 167 16.30 16.17 3.66
N LEU A 168 16.95 15.04 3.44
CA LEU A 168 17.40 14.58 2.11
C LEU A 168 16.21 14.40 1.16
N TRP A 169 15.14 13.71 1.59
CA TRP A 169 13.93 13.52 0.78
C TRP A 169 13.25 14.85 0.45
N ARG A 170 13.13 15.76 1.42
CA ARG A 170 12.59 17.11 1.16
C ARG A 170 13.44 17.89 0.15
N GLY A 171 14.76 17.80 0.26
CA GLY A 171 15.67 18.40 -0.71
C GLY A 171 15.46 17.85 -2.12
N LEU A 172 15.38 16.52 -2.23
CA LEU A 172 15.17 15.84 -3.49
C LEU A 172 13.80 16.19 -4.13
N GLU A 173 12.74 16.21 -3.32
CA GLU A 173 11.40 16.60 -3.75
C GLU A 173 11.37 18.04 -4.27
N LYS A 174 12.06 18.95 -3.57
CA LYS A 174 12.19 20.36 -4.01
C LYS A 174 12.91 20.47 -5.33
N THR A 175 14.02 19.74 -5.50
CA THR A 175 14.83 19.76 -6.72
C THR A 175 14.08 19.14 -7.91
N LEU A 176 13.32 18.07 -7.67
CA LEU A 176 12.57 17.35 -8.72
C LEU A 176 11.15 17.92 -8.93
N HIS A 177 10.80 19.02 -8.26
CA HIS A 177 9.45 19.62 -8.28
C HIS A 177 8.33 18.63 -7.91
N MET A 178 8.66 17.62 -7.12
CA MET A 178 7.72 16.60 -6.63
C MET A 178 7.14 17.07 -5.28
N LYS A 179 5.85 17.36 -5.24
CA LYS A 179 5.20 17.85 -4.02
C LYS A 179 4.88 16.68 -3.08
N ASN A 180 5.62 16.56 -1.98
CA ASN A 180 5.34 15.64 -0.84
C ASN A 180 5.16 14.16 -1.22
N LEU A 181 5.73 13.69 -2.32
CA LEU A 181 5.53 12.31 -2.77
C LEU A 181 6.24 11.28 -1.89
N LEU A 182 7.47 11.60 -1.47
CA LEU A 182 8.31 10.74 -0.63
C LEU A 182 8.09 11.04 0.85
N THR A 183 8.03 12.33 1.21
CA THR A 183 7.87 12.75 2.60
C THR A 183 6.50 12.42 3.18
N SER A 184 5.45 12.34 2.36
CA SER A 184 4.11 11.88 2.79
C SER A 184 4.07 10.40 3.16
N ARG A 185 5.09 9.63 2.76
CA ARG A 185 5.22 8.20 3.05
C ARG A 185 6.18 7.88 4.17
N CYS A 186 6.82 8.90 4.73
CA CYS A 186 7.68 8.77 5.91
C CYS A 186 6.83 8.91 7.17
N ALA A 187 7.13 8.11 8.19
CA ALA A 187 6.49 8.24 9.49
C ALA A 187 6.54 9.70 10.00
N PRO A 188 5.47 10.22 10.59
CA PRO A 188 5.45 11.59 11.10
C PRO A 188 6.46 11.76 12.24
N THR A 189 7.12 12.91 12.28
CA THR A 189 8.04 13.24 13.38
C THR A 189 7.31 13.77 14.61
N VAL A 190 6.10 14.28 14.42
CA VAL A 190 5.19 14.75 15.45
C VAL A 190 3.84 14.14 15.13
N LEU A 191 3.23 13.48 16.11
CA LEU A 191 1.86 13.00 15.96
C LEU A 191 0.94 14.23 15.92
N PRO A 192 -0.08 14.22 15.04
CA PRO A 192 -1.09 15.26 15.10
C PRO A 192 -1.75 15.21 16.48
N THR A 193 -1.80 16.34 17.17
CA THR A 193 -2.64 16.48 18.36
C THR A 193 -4.10 16.43 17.88
N CYS A 194 -4.83 15.47 18.39
CA CYS A 194 -6.29 15.45 18.25
C CYS A 194 -6.83 16.45 19.30
N ASP A 195 -6.87 17.71 18.93
CA ASP A 195 -7.66 18.73 19.65
C ASP A 195 -9.07 18.76 19.06
#